data_db35d3360bc4508ace0e3f4dea003e42
#
_entry.id   db35d3360bc4508ace0e3f4dea003e42
#
_cell.length_a   1.000
_cell.length_b   1.000
_cell.length_c   1.000
_cell.angle_alpha   90.00
_cell.angle_beta   90.00
_cell.angle_gamma   90.00
#
_symmetry.space_group_name_H-M   'P 1'
#
loop_
_entity.id
_entity.type
_entity.pdbx_description
1 polymer ?
#
loop_
_entity_poly.entity_id
_entity_poly.type
_entity_poly.pdbx_seq_one_letter_code
_entity_poly.pdbx_strand_id
1 'polypeptide(L)'
;EVREGEEALAHMASAKILSTHKDVEKLYAAEILADYLTGSNEAPLKRAFLESGLAQDVSIDVNDGMYQPNIAVVVRNTAPENFAAIKAFIPETVRGLLAEGLNREALSASLERSAFTNREITEPSGLNLAIRALDGWLYGDDPLTHIDNAWIFDSLREKLDTDYFTDLLVEMLGSAEDKCYVYVL
;
A
#
# COMPACT_ATOMS: atom_id res chain seq x y z
N GLU A 1 10.05 28.17 -0.19
CA GLU A 1 9.99 29.27 0.80
C GLU A 1 8.56 29.37 1.30
N VAL A 2 8.35 29.16 2.61
CA VAL A 2 7.05 29.32 3.28
C VAL A 2 6.83 30.84 3.44
N ARG A 3 5.66 31.33 3.05
CA ARG A 3 5.30 32.73 3.23
C ARG A 3 5.08 33.05 4.71
N GLU A 4 5.46 34.26 5.12
CA GLU A 4 5.30 34.72 6.50
C GLU A 4 3.81 34.63 6.90
N GLY A 5 3.47 33.72 7.85
CA GLY A 5 2.10 33.46 8.31
C GLY A 5 1.46 32.15 7.78
N GLU A 6 2.12 31.38 6.92
CA GLU A 6 1.71 30.02 6.56
C GLU A 6 2.35 29.02 7.53
N GLU A 7 1.55 28.08 8.06
CA GLU A 7 2.09 26.94 8.81
C GLU A 7 2.99 26.11 7.89
N ALA A 8 4.20 25.82 8.34
CA ALA A 8 5.12 24.95 7.61
C ALA A 8 4.54 23.53 7.59
N LEU A 9 3.97 23.12 6.45
CA LEU A 9 3.47 21.79 6.24
C LEU A 9 4.60 20.88 5.77
N ALA A 10 4.82 19.82 6.52
CA ALA A 10 5.84 18.81 6.24
C ALA A 10 5.23 17.52 5.70
N HIS A 11 6.06 16.68 5.13
CA HIS A 11 5.71 15.34 4.68
C HIS A 11 6.62 14.32 5.35
N MET A 12 6.06 13.15 5.66
CA MET A 12 6.80 12.02 6.19
C MET A 12 6.51 10.80 5.34
N ALA A 13 7.54 10.06 4.97
CA ALA A 13 7.40 8.74 4.39
C ALA A 13 8.13 7.70 5.25
N SER A 14 7.55 6.53 5.38
CA SER A 14 8.21 5.35 5.93
C SER A 14 8.13 4.20 4.94
N ALA A 15 9.27 3.60 4.60
CA ALA A 15 9.35 2.53 3.63
C ALA A 15 9.97 1.27 4.22
N LYS A 16 9.51 0.12 3.72
CA LYS A 16 10.02 -1.22 4.09
C LYS A 16 10.05 -2.10 2.85
N ILE A 17 11.11 -2.91 2.70
CA ILE A 17 11.14 -3.98 1.70
C ILE A 17 10.06 -4.99 2.06
N LEU A 18 9.21 -5.31 1.10
CA LEU A 18 8.09 -6.23 1.29
C LEU A 18 8.47 -7.66 0.90
N SER A 19 9.18 -7.81 -0.24
CA SER A 19 9.40 -9.09 -0.86
C SER A 19 10.52 -9.04 -1.91
N THR A 20 10.56 -10.05 -2.77
CA THR A 20 11.32 -10.05 -4.02
C THR A 20 10.34 -9.95 -5.21
N HIS A 21 10.84 -9.56 -6.38
CA HIS A 21 10.05 -9.47 -7.62
C HIS A 21 9.32 -10.79 -7.98
N LYS A 22 9.74 -11.93 -7.42
CA LYS A 22 9.15 -13.26 -7.68
C LYS A 22 7.82 -13.49 -6.96
N ASP A 23 7.57 -12.77 -5.88
CA ASP A 23 6.39 -12.98 -5.04
C ASP A 23 5.19 -12.15 -5.55
N VAL A 24 4.89 -12.29 -6.84
CA VAL A 24 3.90 -11.46 -7.56
C VAL A 24 2.54 -11.48 -6.87
N GLU A 25 2.06 -12.63 -6.41
CA GLU A 25 0.79 -12.74 -5.68
C GLU A 25 0.78 -11.88 -4.41
N LYS A 26 1.88 -11.87 -3.66
CA LYS A 26 2.02 -11.05 -2.46
C LYS A 26 2.00 -9.56 -2.78
N LEU A 27 2.58 -9.16 -3.90
CA LEU A 27 2.57 -7.76 -4.35
C LEU A 27 1.15 -7.29 -4.68
N TYR A 28 0.38 -8.07 -5.44
CA TYR A 28 -1.04 -7.77 -5.69
C TYR A 28 -1.87 -7.75 -4.41
N ALA A 29 -1.62 -8.68 -3.49
CA ALA A 29 -2.29 -8.69 -2.20
C ALA A 29 -1.98 -7.42 -1.38
N ALA A 30 -0.74 -6.94 -1.41
CA ALA A 30 -0.33 -5.71 -0.75
C ALA A 30 -0.98 -4.47 -1.37
N GLU A 31 -1.12 -4.40 -2.69
CA GLU A 31 -1.86 -3.32 -3.38
C GLU A 31 -3.33 -3.30 -2.99
N ILE A 32 -3.98 -4.47 -2.96
CA ILE A 32 -5.38 -4.61 -2.54
C ILE A 32 -5.55 -4.16 -1.09
N LEU A 33 -4.63 -4.56 -0.22
CA LEU A 33 -4.65 -4.16 1.19
C LEU A 33 -4.37 -2.66 1.36
N ALA A 34 -3.47 -2.09 0.56
CA ALA A 34 -3.19 -0.65 0.54
C ALA A 34 -4.43 0.16 0.12
N ASP A 35 -5.16 -0.28 -0.93
CA ASP A 35 -6.42 0.32 -1.35
C ASP A 35 -7.51 0.17 -0.26
N TYR A 36 -7.64 -0.99 0.37
CA TYR A 36 -8.54 -1.20 1.51
C TYR A 36 -8.26 -0.23 2.66
N LEU A 37 -6.98 0.03 2.96
CA LEU A 37 -6.57 0.85 4.10
C LEU A 37 -6.63 2.36 3.83
N THR A 38 -6.34 2.79 2.60
CA THR A 38 -6.14 4.22 2.26
C THR A 38 -6.81 4.68 0.95
N GLY A 39 -7.49 3.82 0.21
CA GLY A 39 -8.04 4.10 -1.11
C GLY A 39 -9.19 5.12 -1.14
N SER A 40 -9.81 5.42 -0.01
CA SER A 40 -10.86 6.44 0.13
C SER A 40 -10.77 7.12 1.50
N ASN A 41 -11.48 8.23 1.69
CA ASN A 41 -11.52 8.91 2.99
C ASN A 41 -12.21 8.08 4.09
N GLU A 42 -13.06 7.12 3.70
CA GLU A 42 -13.71 6.17 4.61
C GLU A 42 -12.85 4.93 4.89
N ALA A 43 -11.74 4.76 4.17
CA ALA A 43 -10.82 3.65 4.37
C ALA A 43 -10.21 3.70 5.78
N PRO A 44 -10.05 2.55 6.46
CA PRO A 44 -9.89 2.53 7.91
C PRO A 44 -8.66 3.29 8.42
N LEU A 45 -7.51 3.16 7.79
CA LEU A 45 -6.31 3.88 8.21
C LEU A 45 -6.41 5.36 7.85
N LYS A 46 -6.91 5.69 6.66
CA LYS A 46 -7.07 7.08 6.23
C LYS A 46 -8.05 7.83 7.12
N ARG A 47 -9.20 7.23 7.42
CA ARG A 47 -10.18 7.82 8.34
C ARG A 47 -9.58 8.07 9.71
N ALA A 48 -8.84 7.09 10.27
CA ALA A 48 -8.20 7.25 11.57
C ALA A 48 -7.20 8.44 11.58
N PHE A 49 -6.43 8.63 10.51
CA PHE A 49 -5.54 9.79 10.37
C PHE A 49 -6.31 11.11 10.30
N LEU A 50 -7.38 11.17 9.50
CA LEU A 50 -8.21 12.39 9.38
C LEU A 50 -8.88 12.75 10.72
N GLU A 51 -9.40 11.76 11.44
CA GLU A 51 -10.03 11.96 12.76
C GLU A 51 -9.02 12.35 13.85
N SER A 52 -7.78 11.87 13.77
CA SER A 52 -6.72 12.21 14.73
C SER A 52 -6.20 13.63 14.59
N GLY A 53 -6.37 14.26 13.43
CA GLY A 53 -5.79 15.56 13.10
C GLY A 53 -4.26 15.57 12.99
N LEU A 54 -3.59 14.42 12.98
CA LEU A 54 -2.14 14.33 12.88
C LEU A 54 -1.61 14.71 11.49
N ALA A 55 -2.43 14.51 10.45
CA ALA A 55 -2.08 14.85 9.07
C ALA A 55 -3.35 15.07 8.24
N GLN A 56 -3.21 15.74 7.10
CA GLN A 56 -4.32 15.98 6.19
C GLN A 56 -4.56 14.84 5.20
N ASP A 57 -3.53 14.01 4.95
CA ASP A 57 -3.63 12.86 4.04
C ASP A 57 -2.62 11.77 4.37
N VAL A 58 -2.99 10.52 4.07
CA VAL A 58 -2.13 9.35 4.13
C VAL A 58 -2.41 8.44 2.94
N SER A 59 -1.37 7.88 2.33
CA SER A 59 -1.44 6.82 1.33
C SER A 59 -0.46 5.70 1.64
N ILE A 60 -0.73 4.53 1.10
CA ILE A 60 0.21 3.41 1.06
C ILE A 60 0.51 3.14 -0.41
N ASP A 61 1.77 3.29 -0.78
CA ASP A 61 2.24 3.07 -2.14
C ASP A 61 3.03 1.74 -2.17
N VAL A 62 2.67 0.85 -3.08
CA VAL A 62 3.42 -0.38 -3.37
C VAL A 62 4.27 -0.14 -4.60
N ASN A 63 5.58 -0.26 -4.46
CA ASN A 63 6.53 -0.08 -5.55
C ASN A 63 7.05 -1.46 -5.97
N ASP A 64 6.50 -2.01 -7.04
CA ASP A 64 6.71 -3.38 -7.51
C ASP A 64 7.78 -3.52 -8.59
N GLY A 65 7.91 -2.61 -9.54
CA GLY A 65 8.82 -2.68 -10.69
C GLY A 65 10.33 -2.68 -10.35
N MET A 66 10.75 -3.36 -9.28
CA MET A 66 12.14 -3.44 -8.83
C MET A 66 12.49 -4.80 -8.24
N TYR A 67 13.81 -5.10 -8.14
CA TYR A 67 14.30 -6.39 -7.62
C TYR A 67 13.82 -6.70 -6.20
N GLN A 68 13.75 -5.68 -5.35
CA GLN A 68 13.19 -5.75 -3.99
C GLN A 68 12.02 -4.78 -3.86
N PRO A 69 10.81 -5.20 -4.22
CA PRO A 69 9.62 -4.42 -4.02
C PRO A 69 9.46 -3.93 -2.59
N ASN A 70 8.98 -2.72 -2.45
CA ASN A 70 8.78 -2.10 -1.14
C ASN A 70 7.39 -1.48 -1.03
N ILE A 71 6.98 -1.29 0.21
CA ILE A 71 5.83 -0.45 0.55
C ILE A 71 6.32 0.85 1.17
N ALA A 72 5.63 1.93 0.86
CA ALA A 72 5.84 3.23 1.48
C ALA A 72 4.53 3.78 2.03
N VAL A 73 4.50 4.09 3.33
CA VAL A 73 3.41 4.90 3.91
C VAL A 73 3.82 6.36 3.79
N VAL A 74 3.04 7.13 3.05
CA VAL A 74 3.29 8.55 2.80
C VAL A 74 2.24 9.37 3.52
N VAL A 75 2.69 10.16 4.48
CA VAL A 75 1.86 11.08 5.26
C VAL A 75 2.12 12.51 4.78
N ARG A 76 1.06 13.20 4.38
CA ARG A 76 1.15 14.52 3.76
C ARG A 76 0.51 15.59 4.61
N ASN A 77 1.10 16.78 4.55
CA ASN A 77 0.59 17.98 5.21
C ASN A 77 0.40 17.76 6.71
N THR A 78 1.49 17.49 7.40
CA THR A 78 1.57 17.33 8.86
C THR A 78 2.53 18.37 9.44
N ALA A 79 2.37 18.66 10.73
CA ALA A 79 3.35 19.48 11.45
C ALA A 79 4.59 18.61 11.80
N PRO A 80 5.82 19.16 11.71
CA PRO A 80 7.04 18.39 12.03
C PRO A 80 7.03 17.78 13.43
N GLU A 81 6.37 18.42 14.39
CA GLU A 81 6.21 17.97 15.77
C GLU A 81 5.45 16.64 15.86
N ASN A 82 4.58 16.35 14.88
CA ASN A 82 3.75 15.14 14.85
C ASN A 82 4.51 13.89 14.39
N PHE A 83 5.74 14.00 13.86
CA PHE A 83 6.45 12.85 13.31
C PHE A 83 6.61 11.68 14.30
N ALA A 84 6.92 11.99 15.55
CA ALA A 84 7.05 10.95 16.58
C ALA A 84 5.70 10.29 16.90
N ALA A 85 4.64 11.08 16.98
CA ALA A 85 3.29 10.59 17.20
C ALA A 85 2.81 9.71 16.03
N ILE A 86 3.06 10.12 14.78
CA ILE A 86 2.69 9.37 13.57
C ILE A 86 3.36 8.00 13.53
N LYS A 87 4.65 7.90 13.92
CA LYS A 87 5.36 6.61 14.00
C LYS A 87 4.70 5.62 14.96
N ALA A 88 4.18 6.09 16.08
CA ALA A 88 3.48 5.27 17.06
C ALA A 88 2.03 4.99 16.63
N PHE A 89 1.39 5.95 15.99
CA PHE A 89 -0.02 5.91 15.59
C PHE A 89 -0.32 4.79 14.58
N ILE A 90 0.55 4.60 13.57
CA ILE A 90 0.35 3.59 12.53
C ILE A 90 0.22 2.17 13.12
N PRO A 91 1.22 1.63 13.87
CA PRO A 91 1.10 0.29 14.43
C PRO A 91 0.02 0.18 15.51
N GLU A 92 -0.34 1.27 16.18
CA GLU A 92 -1.46 1.29 17.12
C GLU A 92 -2.81 1.15 16.41
N THR A 93 -3.02 1.90 15.35
CA THR A 93 -4.22 1.79 14.50
C THR A 93 -4.33 0.38 13.90
N VAL A 94 -3.22 -0.18 13.41
CA VAL A 94 -3.19 -1.56 12.90
C VAL A 94 -3.60 -2.56 13.97
N ARG A 95 -3.12 -2.42 15.21
CA ARG A 95 -3.53 -3.29 16.32
C ARG A 95 -5.04 -3.19 16.62
N GLY A 96 -5.61 -1.99 16.53
CA GLY A 96 -7.05 -1.78 16.64
C GLY A 96 -7.82 -2.52 15.55
N LEU A 97 -7.41 -2.36 14.29
CA LEU A 97 -8.02 -3.04 13.15
C LEU A 97 -7.94 -4.57 13.26
N LEU A 98 -6.83 -5.10 13.76
CA LEU A 98 -6.65 -6.53 13.99
C LEU A 98 -7.57 -7.05 15.11
N ALA A 99 -7.79 -6.26 16.16
CA ALA A 99 -8.68 -6.62 17.27
C ALA A 99 -10.16 -6.62 16.86
N GLU A 100 -10.55 -5.73 15.96
CA GLU A 100 -11.91 -5.64 15.39
C GLU A 100 -12.16 -6.67 14.28
N GLY A 101 -11.08 -7.13 13.62
CA GLY A 101 -11.10 -7.93 12.40
C GLY A 101 -11.26 -7.07 11.15
N LEU A 102 -10.64 -7.51 10.04
CA LEU A 102 -10.77 -6.81 8.76
C LEU A 102 -12.20 -6.95 8.22
N ASN A 103 -12.75 -5.85 7.72
CA ASN A 103 -14.06 -5.89 7.06
C ASN A 103 -13.95 -6.64 5.72
N ARG A 104 -14.42 -7.90 5.71
CA ARG A 104 -14.34 -8.80 4.56
C ARG A 104 -15.03 -8.24 3.31
N GLU A 105 -16.17 -7.59 3.46
CA GLU A 105 -16.92 -7.02 2.33
C GLU A 105 -16.16 -5.88 1.69
N ALA A 106 -15.59 -4.95 2.48
CA ALA A 106 -14.77 -3.86 1.99
C ALA A 106 -13.46 -4.35 1.35
N LEU A 107 -12.81 -5.34 1.95
CA LEU A 107 -11.59 -5.96 1.39
C LEU A 107 -11.88 -6.67 0.06
N SER A 108 -13.01 -7.41 -0.03
CA SER A 108 -13.48 -8.03 -1.26
C SER A 108 -13.77 -6.98 -2.34
N ALA A 109 -14.36 -5.84 -1.98
CA ALA A 109 -14.59 -4.75 -2.93
C ALA A 109 -13.29 -4.15 -3.48
N SER A 110 -12.25 -4.00 -2.65
CA SER A 110 -10.92 -3.56 -3.10
C SER A 110 -10.28 -4.60 -4.04
N LEU A 111 -10.41 -5.89 -3.74
CA LEU A 111 -9.93 -6.98 -4.60
C LEU A 111 -10.62 -6.96 -5.96
N GLU A 112 -11.95 -6.87 -6.01
CA GLU A 112 -12.69 -6.86 -7.27
C GLU A 112 -12.39 -5.60 -8.11
N ARG A 113 -12.18 -4.46 -7.48
CA ARG A 113 -11.74 -3.22 -8.14
C ARG A 113 -10.37 -3.40 -8.77
N SER A 114 -9.40 -3.95 -8.05
CA SER A 114 -8.06 -4.26 -8.56
C SER A 114 -8.12 -5.26 -9.72
N ALA A 115 -8.91 -6.34 -9.58
CA ALA A 115 -9.11 -7.33 -10.64
C ALA A 115 -9.75 -6.74 -11.89
N PHE A 116 -10.69 -5.81 -11.75
CA PHE A 116 -11.30 -5.10 -12.86
C PHE A 116 -10.28 -4.20 -13.57
N THR A 117 -9.59 -3.33 -12.82
CA THR A 117 -8.56 -2.42 -13.36
C THR A 117 -7.45 -3.18 -14.06
N ASN A 118 -7.05 -4.35 -13.53
CA ASN A 118 -6.00 -5.17 -14.13
C ASN A 118 -6.42 -5.78 -15.48
N ARG A 119 -7.73 -6.01 -15.71
CA ARG A 119 -8.27 -6.52 -16.98
C ARG A 119 -8.56 -5.42 -17.98
N GLU A 120 -8.63 -4.18 -17.52
CA GLU A 120 -8.97 -3.04 -18.38
C GLU A 120 -7.81 -2.74 -19.33
N ILE A 121 -8.14 -2.66 -20.61
CA ILE A 121 -7.17 -2.28 -21.64
C ILE A 121 -7.19 -0.76 -21.76
N THR A 122 -6.19 -0.11 -21.15
CA THR A 122 -6.03 1.34 -21.22
C THR A 122 -4.99 1.74 -22.27
N GLU A 123 -5.26 2.80 -23.03
CA GLU A 123 -4.29 3.32 -23.98
C GLU A 123 -3.21 4.19 -23.27
N PRO A 124 -1.94 4.09 -23.66
CA PRO A 124 -1.38 3.25 -24.75
C PRO A 124 -1.12 1.80 -24.33
N SER A 125 -1.97 0.87 -24.78
CA SER A 125 -1.96 -0.52 -24.33
C SER A 125 -0.63 -1.26 -24.60
N GLY A 126 -0.01 -1.00 -25.74
CA GLY A 126 1.28 -1.60 -26.09
C GLY A 126 2.40 -1.18 -25.13
N LEU A 127 2.43 0.07 -24.70
CA LEU A 127 3.40 0.56 -23.72
C LEU A 127 3.16 -0.07 -22.35
N ASN A 128 1.91 -0.12 -21.89
CA ASN A 128 1.55 -0.70 -20.60
C ASN A 128 1.91 -2.18 -20.52
N LEU A 129 1.64 -2.95 -21.58
CA LEU A 129 2.05 -4.36 -21.66
C LEU A 129 3.57 -4.52 -21.70
N ALA A 130 4.28 -3.64 -22.42
CA ALA A 130 5.75 -3.68 -22.46
C ALA A 130 6.36 -3.39 -21.07
N ILE A 131 5.83 -2.43 -20.30
CA ILE A 131 6.27 -2.15 -18.94
C ILE A 131 6.04 -3.37 -18.06
N ARG A 132 4.83 -3.95 -18.07
CA ARG A 132 4.52 -5.17 -17.30
C ARG A 132 5.45 -6.34 -17.65
N ALA A 133 5.78 -6.53 -18.94
CA ALA A 133 6.72 -7.56 -19.34
C ALA A 133 8.13 -7.30 -18.78
N LEU A 134 8.56 -6.03 -18.71
CA LEU A 134 9.86 -5.64 -18.20
C LEU A 134 9.99 -5.83 -16.69
N ASP A 135 8.92 -5.72 -15.91
CA ASP A 135 8.93 -5.80 -14.45
C ASP A 135 9.52 -7.14 -13.94
N GLY A 136 9.24 -8.25 -14.63
CA GLY A 136 9.88 -9.54 -14.32
C GLY A 136 11.13 -9.81 -15.17
N TRP A 137 11.07 -9.51 -16.48
CA TRP A 137 12.11 -9.88 -17.43
C TRP A 137 13.47 -9.24 -17.12
N LEU A 138 13.50 -8.01 -16.62
CA LEU A 138 14.74 -7.32 -16.20
C LEU A 138 15.50 -8.07 -15.09
N TYR A 139 14.80 -8.91 -14.34
CA TYR A 139 15.36 -9.68 -13.22
C TYR A 139 15.47 -11.19 -13.53
N GLY A 140 15.23 -11.58 -14.79
CA GLY A 140 15.42 -12.94 -15.28
C GLY A 140 14.19 -13.85 -15.15
N ASP A 141 13.02 -13.30 -14.86
CA ASP A 141 11.77 -14.04 -14.86
C ASP A 141 11.13 -14.12 -16.27
N ASP A 142 10.09 -14.93 -16.42
CA ASP A 142 9.30 -14.99 -17.64
C ASP A 142 8.57 -13.64 -17.84
N PRO A 143 8.71 -12.97 -18.99
CA PRO A 143 8.02 -11.71 -19.29
C PRO A 143 6.50 -11.80 -19.21
N LEU A 144 5.91 -12.98 -19.26
CA LEU A 144 4.47 -13.18 -19.12
C LEU A 144 3.98 -13.21 -17.68
N THR A 145 4.87 -13.32 -16.70
CA THR A 145 4.51 -13.45 -15.28
C THR A 145 3.59 -12.31 -14.78
N HIS A 146 3.86 -11.07 -15.21
CA HIS A 146 3.05 -9.90 -14.85
C HIS A 146 1.91 -9.59 -15.83
N ILE A 147 1.83 -10.34 -16.94
CA ILE A 147 0.77 -10.20 -17.95
C ILE A 147 -0.34 -11.22 -17.73
N ASP A 148 0.00 -12.50 -17.59
CA ASP A 148 -0.94 -13.59 -17.33
C ASP A 148 -1.11 -13.81 -15.82
N ASN A 149 -1.85 -12.92 -15.18
CA ASN A 149 -2.00 -12.84 -13.74
C ASN A 149 -3.44 -13.06 -13.23
N ALA A 150 -4.35 -13.52 -14.10
CA ALA A 150 -5.75 -13.74 -13.72
C ALA A 150 -5.89 -14.75 -12.57
N TRP A 151 -5.05 -15.77 -12.53
CA TRP A 151 -5.00 -16.79 -11.48
C TRP A 151 -4.71 -16.23 -10.09
N ILE A 152 -3.99 -15.09 -10.02
CA ILE A 152 -3.66 -14.42 -8.75
C ILE A 152 -4.94 -13.97 -8.04
N PHE A 153 -5.86 -13.33 -8.78
CA PHE A 153 -7.11 -12.84 -8.20
C PHE A 153 -8.02 -13.98 -7.76
N ASP A 154 -8.00 -15.12 -8.47
CA ASP A 154 -8.75 -16.31 -8.05
C ASP A 154 -8.19 -16.89 -6.74
N SER A 155 -6.86 -17.00 -6.63
CA SER A 155 -6.18 -17.41 -5.40
C SER A 155 -6.46 -16.43 -4.25
N LEU A 156 -6.40 -15.12 -4.50
CA LEU A 156 -6.64 -14.12 -3.45
C LEU A 156 -8.11 -14.10 -2.97
N ARG A 157 -9.09 -14.45 -3.84
CA ARG A 157 -10.49 -14.64 -3.41
C ARG A 157 -10.63 -15.78 -2.40
N GLU A 158 -9.96 -16.90 -2.63
CA GLU A 158 -9.95 -18.02 -1.67
C GLU A 158 -9.30 -17.62 -0.34
N LYS A 159 -8.29 -16.75 -0.38
CA LYS A 159 -7.57 -16.26 0.80
C LYS A 159 -8.33 -15.21 1.63
N LEU A 160 -9.43 -14.63 1.11
CA LEU A 160 -10.27 -13.71 1.87
C LEU A 160 -10.89 -14.34 3.13
N ASP A 161 -11.06 -15.65 3.13
CA ASP A 161 -11.68 -16.42 4.25
C ASP A 161 -10.60 -17.06 5.16
N THR A 162 -9.34 -16.64 5.01
CA THR A 162 -8.18 -17.09 5.81
C THR A 162 -7.52 -15.92 6.54
N ASP A 163 -6.52 -16.20 7.37
CA ASP A 163 -5.73 -15.18 8.07
C ASP A 163 -4.70 -14.47 7.15
N TYR A 164 -4.65 -14.80 5.86
CA TYR A 164 -3.63 -14.31 4.94
C TYR A 164 -3.49 -12.78 4.91
N PHE A 165 -4.60 -12.05 4.75
CA PHE A 165 -4.58 -10.59 4.72
C PHE A 165 -4.30 -9.97 6.09
N THR A 166 -4.69 -10.65 7.15
CA THR A 166 -4.37 -10.26 8.53
C THR A 166 -2.87 -10.36 8.79
N ASP A 167 -2.26 -11.49 8.40
CA ASP A 167 -0.82 -11.70 8.52
C ASP A 167 -0.02 -10.72 7.65
N LEU A 168 -0.49 -10.47 6.43
CA LEU A 168 0.12 -9.49 5.54
C LEU A 168 0.05 -8.07 6.12
N LEU A 169 -1.06 -7.68 6.74
CA LEU A 169 -1.20 -6.39 7.42
C LEU A 169 -0.19 -6.24 8.55
N VAL A 170 -0.01 -7.28 9.35
CA VAL A 170 1.01 -7.31 10.42
C VAL A 170 2.40 -7.15 9.84
N GLU A 171 2.72 -7.88 8.78
CA GLU A 171 4.02 -7.78 8.10
C GLU A 171 4.28 -6.38 7.53
N MET A 172 3.29 -5.79 6.88
CA MET A 172 3.42 -4.47 6.26
C MET A 172 3.57 -3.33 7.28
N LEU A 173 2.70 -3.29 8.28
CA LEU A 173 2.49 -2.10 9.12
C LEU A 173 2.56 -2.37 10.63
N GLY A 174 2.58 -3.61 11.08
CA GLY A 174 2.46 -3.99 12.50
C GLY A 174 3.64 -3.55 13.39
N SER A 175 4.78 -3.17 12.81
CA SER A 175 5.96 -2.69 13.54
C SER A 175 6.47 -1.38 12.97
N ALA A 176 7.04 -0.53 13.84
CA ALA A 176 7.81 0.65 13.45
C ALA A 176 9.29 0.34 13.21
N GLU A 177 9.74 -0.85 13.58
CA GLU A 177 11.10 -1.33 13.39
C GLU A 177 11.32 -1.75 11.93
N ASP A 178 12.56 -1.81 11.48
CA ASP A 178 12.97 -2.21 10.13
C ASP A 178 12.41 -1.33 8.99
N LYS A 179 12.11 -0.06 9.29
CA LYS A 179 11.66 0.93 8.30
C LYS A 179 12.69 2.02 8.08
N CYS A 180 12.81 2.45 6.82
CA CYS A 180 13.48 3.69 6.48
C CYS A 180 12.48 4.85 6.61
N TYR A 181 12.90 5.97 7.17
CA TYR A 181 12.08 7.17 7.33
C TYR A 181 12.69 8.34 6.55
N VAL A 182 11.85 9.03 5.79
CA VAL A 182 12.20 10.26 5.05
C VAL A 182 11.29 11.38 5.51
N TYR A 183 11.86 12.54 5.74
CA TYR A 183 11.15 13.75 6.15
C TYR A 183 11.46 14.86 5.16
N VAL A 184 10.42 15.57 4.73
CA VAL A 184 10.49 16.77 3.89
C VAL A 184 9.84 17.91 4.65
N LEU A 185 10.64 18.96 4.91
CA LEU A 185 10.26 20.16 5.67
C LEU A 185 10.02 21.33 4.73
#